data_43986aaf3a91110a77be5a285044883f
#
_entry.id   43986aaf3a91110a77be5a285044883f
#
_cell.length_a   1.000
_cell.length_b   1.000
_cell.length_c   1.000
_cell.angle_alpha   90.00
_cell.angle_beta   90.00
_cell.angle_gamma   90.00
#
_symmetry.space_group_name_H-M   'P 1'
#
loop_
_entity.id
_entity.type
_entity.pdbx_description
1 polymer ?
#
loop_
_entity_poly.entity_id
_entity_poly.type
_entity_poly.pdbx_seq_one_letter_code
_entity_poly.pdbx_strand_id
1 'polypeptide(L)'
;PWFINDYAQTVRWLRDDLRMRFALLIHDLIPIRRPEWCDRGVIISFIAWHRGVLPLADQIFANSRATAGDVTRWAREIGLDLPRPVQAVPMGTGLGVAVLPNARSGAIPSGNAAPEAETGLSDLPEPGSYVLFVSTLEARKNHALLFRVWRRLLSEMPREQVPTLVFAGRVGWLVADLMQQLENAEWLGGKIRLVRDPSDEELLALYRGCRFTLYPSLYEGWGLPVSESLALGRPCIASNRTSLPEAGGALARYFDPDDLDDACATIRAVIEDPEGLEAWRERVAREFRHVPWSDSAGIIRSAMDRLDAEEAGP
;
A
#
# COMPACT_ATOMS: atom_id res chain seq x y z
N PRO A 1 -13.48 -13.21 0.62
CA PRO A 1 -14.38 -14.35 0.91
C PRO A 1 -14.89 -14.37 2.36
N TRP A 2 -14.28 -13.62 3.31
CA TRP A 2 -14.70 -13.55 4.73
C TRP A 2 -16.15 -13.08 4.98
N PHE A 3 -16.82 -12.57 3.96
CA PHE A 3 -18.23 -12.17 3.96
C PHE A 3 -19.15 -13.24 3.31
N ILE A 4 -18.60 -14.39 2.88
CA ILE A 4 -19.37 -15.48 2.30
C ILE A 4 -19.76 -16.45 3.41
N ASN A 5 -21.05 -16.69 3.60
CA ASN A 5 -21.57 -17.67 4.52
C ASN A 5 -21.19 -19.09 4.06
N ASP A 6 -20.96 -19.99 5.01
CA ASP A 6 -20.67 -21.43 4.77
C ASP A 6 -19.38 -21.71 3.99
N TYR A 7 -18.49 -20.71 3.82
CA TYR A 7 -17.24 -20.90 3.10
C TYR A 7 -16.39 -22.05 3.67
N ALA A 8 -16.27 -22.12 4.99
CA ALA A 8 -15.53 -23.19 5.66
C ALA A 8 -16.16 -24.57 5.43
N GLN A 9 -17.49 -24.66 5.34
CA GLN A 9 -18.19 -25.90 5.03
C GLN A 9 -17.92 -26.36 3.59
N THR A 10 -17.96 -25.43 2.64
CA THR A 10 -17.60 -25.70 1.25
C THR A 10 -16.16 -26.20 1.12
N VAL A 11 -15.21 -25.56 1.83
CA VAL A 11 -13.80 -25.99 1.82
C VAL A 11 -13.66 -27.41 2.41
N ARG A 12 -14.35 -27.73 3.52
CA ARG A 12 -14.34 -29.09 4.08
C ARG A 12 -14.82 -30.10 3.06
N TRP A 13 -15.96 -29.86 2.42
CA TRP A 13 -16.49 -30.76 1.38
C TRP A 13 -15.48 -30.97 0.23
N LEU A 14 -14.86 -29.88 -0.29
CA LEU A 14 -13.84 -30.00 -1.33
C LEU A 14 -12.64 -30.87 -0.89
N ARG A 15 -12.21 -30.72 0.37
CA ARG A 15 -11.10 -31.51 0.91
C ARG A 15 -11.47 -32.96 1.20
N ASP A 16 -12.59 -33.20 1.87
CA ASP A 16 -12.93 -34.48 2.41
C ASP A 16 -13.51 -35.42 1.34
N ASP A 17 -14.41 -34.87 0.47
CA ASP A 17 -15.09 -35.65 -0.58
C ASP A 17 -14.32 -35.63 -1.90
N LEU A 18 -13.74 -34.52 -2.33
CA LEU A 18 -13.04 -34.41 -3.61
C LEU A 18 -11.50 -34.52 -3.47
N ARG A 19 -11.00 -34.72 -2.25
CA ARG A 19 -9.56 -34.86 -1.98
C ARG A 19 -8.71 -33.66 -2.48
N MET A 20 -9.33 -32.48 -2.55
CA MET A 20 -8.65 -31.27 -3.00
C MET A 20 -7.81 -30.66 -1.89
N ARG A 21 -6.67 -30.11 -2.26
CA ARG A 21 -5.85 -29.30 -1.34
C ARG A 21 -6.38 -27.90 -1.25
N PHE A 22 -6.23 -27.30 -0.09
CA PHE A 22 -6.64 -25.93 0.15
C PHE A 22 -5.46 -25.06 0.56
N ALA A 23 -5.15 -24.08 -0.28
CA ALA A 23 -4.19 -23.03 0.01
C ALA A 23 -4.90 -21.70 0.31
N LEU A 24 -4.45 -21.01 1.33
CA LEU A 24 -5.03 -19.74 1.76
C LEU A 24 -4.00 -18.62 1.69
N LEU A 25 -4.27 -17.56 0.91
CA LEU A 25 -3.49 -16.34 0.92
C LEU A 25 -4.17 -15.29 1.80
N ILE A 26 -3.44 -14.81 2.81
CA ILE A 26 -3.89 -13.78 3.74
C ILE A 26 -3.19 -12.46 3.39
N HIS A 27 -3.98 -11.41 3.17
CA HIS A 27 -3.47 -10.08 2.82
C HIS A 27 -3.12 -9.25 4.06
N ASP A 28 -3.89 -9.36 5.11
CA ASP A 28 -3.66 -8.72 6.41
C ASP A 28 -4.53 -9.37 7.51
N LEU A 29 -4.26 -9.00 8.74
CA LEU A 29 -5.09 -9.28 9.89
C LEU A 29 -5.50 -7.99 10.63
N ILE A 30 -5.63 -6.87 9.91
CA ILE A 30 -5.95 -5.56 10.48
C ILE A 30 -7.18 -5.60 11.39
N PRO A 31 -8.33 -6.20 11.02
CA PRO A 31 -9.49 -6.26 11.90
C PRO A 31 -9.25 -7.03 13.22
N ILE A 32 -8.24 -7.88 13.26
CA ILE A 32 -7.86 -8.64 14.46
C ILE A 32 -6.82 -7.87 15.29
N ARG A 33 -5.82 -7.31 14.62
CA ARG A 33 -4.67 -6.66 15.26
C ARG A 33 -4.95 -5.22 15.69
N ARG A 34 -5.80 -4.53 14.94
CA ARG A 34 -6.13 -3.12 15.10
C ARG A 34 -7.64 -2.90 14.92
N PRO A 35 -8.46 -3.51 15.80
CA PRO A 35 -9.92 -3.45 15.69
C PRO A 35 -10.48 -2.03 15.79
N GLU A 36 -9.76 -1.12 16.43
CA GLU A 36 -10.15 0.29 16.58
C GLU A 36 -10.34 1.04 15.25
N TRP A 37 -9.85 0.49 14.14
CA TRP A 37 -10.01 1.09 12.80
C TRP A 37 -11.09 0.42 11.96
N CYS A 38 -11.78 -0.57 12.52
CA CYS A 38 -12.74 -1.38 11.78
C CYS A 38 -14.13 -1.32 12.41
N ASP A 39 -15.17 -1.50 11.58
CA ASP A 39 -16.53 -1.70 12.09
C ASP A 39 -16.63 -3.01 12.87
N ARG A 40 -17.42 -2.99 13.95
CA ARG A 40 -17.61 -4.14 14.84
C ARG A 40 -18.14 -5.39 14.11
N GLY A 41 -19.05 -5.20 13.15
CA GLY A 41 -19.60 -6.31 12.35
C GLY A 41 -18.54 -6.95 11.48
N VAL A 42 -17.67 -6.12 10.88
CA VAL A 42 -16.49 -6.57 10.11
C VAL A 42 -15.56 -7.40 10.99
N ILE A 43 -15.22 -6.91 12.19
CA ILE A 43 -14.33 -7.61 13.11
C ILE A 43 -14.86 -8.99 13.47
N ILE A 44 -16.14 -9.07 13.85
CA ILE A 44 -16.79 -10.34 14.25
C ILE A 44 -16.76 -11.34 13.09
N SER A 45 -17.20 -10.91 11.90
CA SER A 45 -17.26 -11.77 10.72
C SER A 45 -15.86 -12.21 10.28
N PHE A 46 -14.88 -11.31 10.32
CA PHE A 46 -13.50 -11.58 9.96
C PHE A 46 -12.85 -12.61 10.88
N ILE A 47 -13.03 -12.47 12.20
CA ILE A 47 -12.52 -13.44 13.19
C ILE A 47 -13.19 -14.79 13.01
N ALA A 48 -14.52 -14.83 12.88
CA ALA A 48 -15.28 -16.06 12.72
C ALA A 48 -14.84 -16.82 11.45
N TRP A 49 -14.70 -16.11 10.34
CA TRP A 49 -14.25 -16.69 9.07
C TRP A 49 -12.84 -17.28 9.21
N HIS A 50 -11.88 -16.54 9.72
CA HIS A 50 -10.50 -17.01 9.87
C HIS A 50 -10.39 -18.21 10.82
N ARG A 51 -11.14 -18.20 11.94
CA ARG A 51 -11.20 -19.37 12.84
C ARG A 51 -11.75 -20.61 12.17
N GLY A 52 -12.71 -20.45 11.25
CA GLY A 52 -13.30 -21.56 10.51
C GLY A 52 -12.42 -22.11 9.39
N VAL A 53 -11.62 -21.24 8.77
CA VAL A 53 -10.90 -21.55 7.51
C VAL A 53 -9.43 -21.89 7.72
N LEU A 54 -8.75 -21.21 8.66
CA LEU A 54 -7.32 -21.46 8.93
C LEU A 54 -7.00 -22.93 9.23
N PRO A 55 -7.79 -23.65 10.05
CA PRO A 55 -7.52 -25.07 10.35
C PRO A 55 -7.66 -26.00 9.13
N LEU A 56 -8.31 -25.50 8.05
CA LEU A 56 -8.54 -26.28 6.83
C LEU A 56 -7.43 -26.11 5.80
N ALA A 57 -6.55 -25.14 5.97
CA ALA A 57 -5.52 -24.84 4.98
C ALA A 57 -4.36 -25.84 5.08
N ASP A 58 -4.02 -26.49 3.98
CA ASP A 58 -2.84 -27.34 3.86
C ASP A 58 -1.56 -26.48 3.80
N GLN A 59 -1.68 -25.28 3.20
CA GLN A 59 -0.64 -24.27 3.19
C GLN A 59 -1.24 -22.87 3.35
N ILE A 60 -0.64 -22.05 4.21
CA ILE A 60 -0.99 -20.64 4.37
C ILE A 60 0.11 -19.78 3.79
N PHE A 61 -0.31 -18.85 2.94
CA PHE A 61 0.53 -17.81 2.39
C PHE A 61 0.13 -16.46 2.99
N ALA A 62 1.09 -15.54 3.05
CA ALA A 62 0.86 -14.15 3.41
C ALA A 62 1.57 -13.25 2.42
N ASN A 63 1.02 -12.08 2.15
CA ASN A 63 1.60 -11.13 1.19
C ASN A 63 2.87 -10.42 1.70
N SER A 64 3.24 -10.61 2.98
CA SER A 64 4.45 -10.06 3.59
C SER A 64 4.90 -10.92 4.77
N ARG A 65 6.17 -10.75 5.18
CA ARG A 65 6.69 -11.35 6.43
C ARG A 65 5.98 -10.80 7.66
N ALA A 66 5.63 -9.51 7.64
CA ALA A 66 4.86 -8.89 8.70
C ALA A 66 3.50 -9.59 8.87
N THR A 67 2.74 -9.78 7.79
CA THR A 67 1.46 -10.50 7.80
C THR A 67 1.65 -11.97 8.20
N ALA A 68 2.70 -12.65 7.71
CA ALA A 68 3.01 -14.02 8.11
C ALA A 68 3.25 -14.15 9.62
N GLY A 69 3.98 -13.18 10.18
CA GLY A 69 4.21 -13.07 11.62
C GLY A 69 2.91 -12.87 12.42
N ASP A 70 2.00 -12.04 11.90
CA ASP A 70 0.70 -11.80 12.53
C ASP A 70 -0.20 -13.03 12.52
N VAL A 71 -0.25 -13.74 11.40
CA VAL A 71 -0.99 -15.00 11.29
C VAL A 71 -0.45 -16.05 12.27
N THR A 72 0.86 -16.22 12.31
CA THR A 72 1.53 -17.16 13.21
C THR A 72 1.27 -16.82 14.69
N ARG A 73 1.34 -15.54 15.03
CA ARG A 73 1.08 -15.06 16.39
C ARG A 73 -0.37 -15.28 16.78
N TRP A 74 -1.30 -14.92 15.89
CA TRP A 74 -2.72 -15.08 16.15
C TRP A 74 -3.14 -16.55 16.25
N ALA A 75 -2.64 -17.44 15.40
CA ALA A 75 -2.87 -18.86 15.50
C ALA A 75 -2.48 -19.38 16.89
N ARG A 76 -1.31 -19.00 17.39
CA ARG A 76 -0.85 -19.35 18.75
C ARG A 76 -1.78 -18.79 19.84
N GLU A 77 -2.22 -17.54 19.71
CA GLU A 77 -3.14 -16.90 20.67
C GLU A 77 -4.48 -17.63 20.79
N ILE A 78 -4.97 -18.24 19.70
CA ILE A 78 -6.23 -19.00 19.70
C ILE A 78 -6.03 -20.51 19.90
N GLY A 79 -4.80 -20.97 20.21
CA GLY A 79 -4.48 -22.38 20.42
C GLY A 79 -4.56 -23.24 19.16
N LEU A 80 -4.34 -22.65 17.98
CA LEU A 80 -4.33 -23.36 16.71
C LEU A 80 -2.89 -23.68 16.27
N ASP A 81 -2.62 -24.97 16.14
CA ASP A 81 -1.37 -25.43 15.53
C ASP A 81 -1.52 -25.39 13.99
N LEU A 82 -0.63 -24.66 13.36
CA LEU A 82 -0.59 -24.59 11.90
C LEU A 82 0.16 -25.82 11.35
N PRO A 83 -0.35 -26.46 10.29
CA PRO A 83 0.27 -27.68 9.75
C PRO A 83 1.67 -27.40 9.17
N ARG A 84 1.89 -26.16 8.72
CA ARG A 84 3.14 -25.70 8.12
C ARG A 84 3.41 -24.23 8.48
N PRO A 85 4.67 -23.78 8.43
CA PRO A 85 4.99 -22.36 8.55
C PRO A 85 4.26 -21.52 7.51
N VAL A 86 3.78 -20.33 7.92
CA VAL A 86 3.19 -19.36 6.99
C VAL A 86 4.26 -18.85 6.05
N GLN A 87 4.07 -19.04 4.75
CA GLN A 87 5.04 -18.61 3.74
C GLN A 87 4.71 -17.20 3.24
N ALA A 88 5.66 -16.29 3.34
CA ALA A 88 5.53 -14.97 2.75
C ALA A 88 5.72 -15.04 1.22
N VAL A 89 4.81 -14.37 0.51
CA VAL A 89 4.82 -14.24 -0.96
C VAL A 89 4.85 -12.75 -1.28
N PRO A 90 5.98 -12.20 -1.71
CA PRO A 90 6.06 -10.80 -2.10
C PRO A 90 5.02 -10.47 -3.18
N MET A 91 4.37 -9.33 -3.06
CA MET A 91 3.38 -8.90 -4.04
C MET A 91 4.08 -8.38 -5.30
N GLY A 92 3.50 -8.68 -6.44
CA GLY A 92 3.93 -8.10 -7.69
C GLY A 92 3.78 -6.57 -7.69
N THR A 93 4.60 -5.89 -8.47
CA THR A 93 4.55 -4.43 -8.66
C THR A 93 3.92 -4.10 -10.01
N GLY A 94 3.03 -3.13 -10.04
CA GLY A 94 2.44 -2.63 -11.27
C GLY A 94 1.00 -2.13 -11.08
N LEU A 95 0.70 -0.98 -11.67
CA LEU A 95 -0.63 -0.35 -11.70
C LEU A 95 -1.59 -1.01 -12.72
N GLY A 96 -1.45 -2.28 -13.06
CA GLY A 96 -2.26 -2.91 -14.11
C GLY A 96 -2.01 -2.35 -15.53
N VAL A 97 -1.39 -1.22 -15.65
CA VAL A 97 -0.86 -0.68 -16.90
C VAL A 97 0.49 -1.33 -17.14
N ALA A 98 0.69 -1.97 -18.27
CA ALA A 98 1.98 -2.50 -18.66
C ALA A 98 3.04 -1.40 -18.45
N VAL A 99 3.90 -1.57 -17.45
CA VAL A 99 5.10 -0.74 -17.33
C VAL A 99 5.92 -1.09 -18.57
N LEU A 100 5.81 -0.28 -19.60
CA LEU A 100 6.60 -0.45 -20.82
C LEU A 100 8.07 -0.41 -20.42
N PRO A 101 8.83 -1.46 -20.69
CA PRO A 101 10.27 -1.41 -20.51
C PRO A 101 10.80 -0.33 -21.48
N ASN A 102 11.52 0.65 -20.94
CA ASN A 102 12.13 1.77 -21.63
C ASN A 102 11.26 3.01 -21.94
N ALA A 103 10.80 3.69 -20.90
CA ALA A 103 10.56 5.12 -21.01
C ALA A 103 11.87 5.88 -20.73
N ARG A 104 12.90 5.69 -21.56
CA ARG A 104 13.94 6.69 -21.76
C ARG A 104 13.30 7.86 -22.48
N SER A 105 13.27 9.01 -21.82
CA SER A 105 13.27 10.36 -22.37
C SER A 105 12.69 10.53 -23.79
N GLY A 106 11.55 11.25 -23.91
CA GLY A 106 11.25 12.08 -25.07
C GLY A 106 10.62 11.33 -26.25
N ALA A 107 9.35 11.47 -26.39
CA ALA A 107 8.53 11.66 -27.56
C ALA A 107 7.16 10.98 -27.35
N ILE A 108 6.14 11.81 -27.26
CA ILE A 108 4.74 11.40 -27.42
C ILE A 108 4.58 10.95 -28.86
N PRO A 109 4.11 9.73 -29.17
CA PRO A 109 3.72 9.40 -30.53
C PRO A 109 2.47 10.19 -30.88
N SER A 110 2.60 11.13 -31.78
CA SER A 110 1.46 11.74 -32.47
C SER A 110 0.86 10.72 -33.44
N GLY A 111 -0.35 10.25 -33.18
CA GLY A 111 -1.04 9.40 -34.11
C GLY A 111 -2.36 8.84 -33.61
N ASN A 112 -3.44 9.45 -34.07
CA ASN A 112 -4.85 9.06 -34.06
C ASN A 112 -5.66 9.25 -32.77
N ALA A 113 -6.45 10.33 -32.84
CA ALA A 113 -7.47 10.72 -31.88
C ALA A 113 -8.52 9.63 -31.68
N ALA A 114 -8.55 9.09 -30.47
CA ALA A 114 -9.77 8.61 -29.88
C ALA A 114 -10.56 9.80 -29.31
N PRO A 115 -11.90 9.74 -29.21
CA PRO A 115 -12.70 10.92 -28.85
C PRO A 115 -12.25 11.47 -27.50
N GLU A 116 -12.08 12.80 -27.47
CA GLU A 116 -11.78 13.59 -26.30
C GLU A 116 -12.87 13.32 -25.22
N ALA A 117 -12.64 12.36 -24.33
CA ALA A 117 -13.24 12.43 -23.03
C ALA A 117 -12.60 13.66 -22.38
N GLU A 118 -13.39 14.60 -21.90
CA GLU A 118 -12.95 15.73 -21.07
C GLU A 118 -12.24 15.13 -19.86
N THR A 119 -10.93 14.93 -20.00
CA THR A 119 -10.09 14.42 -18.91
C THR A 119 -9.89 15.56 -17.93
N GLY A 120 -10.23 15.36 -16.66
CA GLY A 120 -9.99 16.31 -15.56
C GLY A 120 -8.51 16.59 -15.26
N LEU A 121 -7.63 16.32 -16.21
CA LEU A 121 -6.18 16.58 -16.14
C LEU A 121 -5.84 18.06 -15.98
N SER A 122 -6.73 18.97 -16.40
CA SER A 122 -6.55 20.42 -16.24
C SER A 122 -6.56 20.89 -14.78
N ASP A 123 -7.15 20.12 -13.88
CA ASP A 123 -7.26 20.46 -12.46
C ASP A 123 -6.18 19.83 -11.59
N LEU A 124 -5.28 19.05 -12.18
CA LEU A 124 -4.16 18.48 -11.44
C LEU A 124 -3.12 19.54 -11.07
N PRO A 125 -2.39 19.35 -9.96
CA PRO A 125 -1.31 20.27 -9.59
C PRO A 125 -0.18 20.24 -10.62
N GLU A 126 0.46 21.38 -10.81
CA GLU A 126 1.63 21.52 -11.70
C GLU A 126 2.74 20.50 -11.35
N PRO A 127 3.28 19.77 -12.34
CA PRO A 127 4.37 18.84 -12.12
C PRO A 127 5.57 19.48 -11.42
N GLY A 128 6.16 18.78 -10.45
CA GLY A 128 7.29 19.27 -9.65
C GLY A 128 6.92 20.22 -8.52
N SER A 129 5.64 20.61 -8.38
CA SER A 129 5.19 21.54 -7.34
C SER A 129 4.66 20.85 -6.07
N TYR A 130 4.47 19.54 -6.08
CA TYR A 130 3.75 18.83 -5.02
C TYR A 130 4.40 17.53 -4.57
N VAL A 131 4.00 17.10 -3.37
CA VAL A 131 4.25 15.80 -2.76
C VAL A 131 2.94 15.02 -2.76
N LEU A 132 2.99 13.72 -3.04
CA LEU A 132 1.80 12.91 -3.27
C LEU A 132 1.61 11.84 -2.20
N PHE A 133 0.38 11.70 -1.74
CA PHE A 133 -0.07 10.57 -0.93
C PHE A 133 -1.30 9.91 -1.55
N VAL A 134 -1.11 8.70 -2.07
CA VAL A 134 -2.17 7.90 -2.70
C VAL A 134 -2.73 6.91 -1.70
N SER A 135 -3.97 7.08 -1.32
CA SER A 135 -4.71 6.12 -0.49
C SER A 135 -6.19 6.51 -0.33
N THR A 136 -7.03 5.56 0.06
CA THR A 136 -8.30 5.91 0.71
C THR A 136 -8.01 6.71 1.98
N LEU A 137 -8.73 7.81 2.21
CA LEU A 137 -8.63 8.59 3.43
C LEU A 137 -9.34 7.83 4.54
N GLU A 138 -8.59 7.13 5.36
CA GLU A 138 -9.07 6.38 6.52
C GLU A 138 -8.10 6.52 7.70
N ALA A 139 -8.56 6.30 8.92
CA ALA A 139 -7.79 6.60 10.14
C ALA A 139 -6.40 5.94 10.14
N ARG A 140 -6.29 4.67 9.75
CA ARG A 140 -5.01 3.95 9.78
C ARG A 140 -3.98 4.46 8.75
N LYS A 141 -4.42 5.17 7.71
CA LYS A 141 -3.53 5.80 6.72
C LYS A 141 -2.85 7.07 7.24
N ASN A 142 -3.33 7.59 8.39
CA ASN A 142 -2.67 8.63 9.16
C ASN A 142 -2.47 9.98 8.42
N HIS A 143 -3.46 10.38 7.63
CA HIS A 143 -3.49 11.71 6.99
C HIS A 143 -3.37 12.84 8.02
N ALA A 144 -3.85 12.61 9.25
CA ALA A 144 -3.77 13.58 10.34
C ALA A 144 -2.33 13.91 10.74
N LEU A 145 -1.39 12.95 10.64
CA LEU A 145 0.02 13.22 10.85
C LEU A 145 0.55 14.21 9.80
N LEU A 146 0.25 13.97 8.53
CA LEU A 146 0.71 14.85 7.44
C LEU A 146 0.10 16.25 7.53
N PHE A 147 -1.17 16.38 7.97
CA PHE A 147 -1.77 17.67 8.25
C PHE A 147 -0.98 18.44 9.33
N ARG A 148 -0.56 17.76 10.42
CA ARG A 148 0.26 18.35 11.47
C ARG A 148 1.66 18.71 10.98
N VAL A 149 2.27 17.84 10.18
CA VAL A 149 3.59 18.09 9.56
C VAL A 149 3.52 19.34 8.67
N TRP A 150 2.54 19.45 7.76
CA TRP A 150 2.41 20.61 6.87
C TRP A 150 2.15 21.91 7.64
N ARG A 151 1.31 21.87 8.69
CA ARG A 151 1.14 23.02 9.57
C ARG A 151 2.45 23.49 10.18
N ARG A 152 3.27 22.55 10.64
CA ARG A 152 4.57 22.86 11.26
C ARG A 152 5.56 23.39 10.22
N LEU A 153 5.68 22.76 9.07
CA LEU A 153 6.53 23.24 8.00
C LEU A 153 6.17 24.68 7.58
N LEU A 154 4.89 24.99 7.47
CA LEU A 154 4.41 26.33 7.13
C LEU A 154 4.65 27.38 8.23
N SER A 155 4.84 26.96 9.48
CA SER A 155 5.22 27.86 10.57
C SER A 155 6.73 28.08 10.71
N GLU A 156 7.55 27.16 10.17
CA GLU A 156 9.00 27.17 10.33
C GLU A 156 9.75 27.50 9.03
N MET A 157 9.10 27.45 7.88
CA MET A 157 9.70 27.67 6.56
C MET A 157 8.91 28.70 5.75
N PRO A 158 9.57 29.42 4.82
CA PRO A 158 8.87 30.26 3.84
C PRO A 158 7.84 29.45 3.07
N ARG A 159 6.64 30.01 2.93
CA ARG A 159 5.49 29.32 2.32
C ARG A 159 5.76 28.79 0.91
N GLU A 160 6.54 29.53 0.12
CA GLU A 160 6.93 29.19 -1.25
C GLU A 160 7.84 27.96 -1.32
N GLN A 161 8.60 27.68 -0.26
CA GLN A 161 9.48 26.51 -0.18
C GLN A 161 8.73 25.23 0.21
N VAL A 162 7.59 25.36 0.90
CA VAL A 162 6.77 24.21 1.27
C VAL A 162 5.96 23.75 0.06
N PRO A 163 6.17 22.54 -0.46
CA PRO A 163 5.40 22.02 -1.59
C PRO A 163 3.92 21.79 -1.22
N THR A 164 3.04 21.78 -2.21
CA THR A 164 1.65 21.35 -1.98
C THR A 164 1.63 19.87 -1.64
N LEU A 165 0.87 19.48 -0.61
CA LEU A 165 0.57 18.09 -0.29
C LEU A 165 -0.73 17.69 -1.01
N VAL A 166 -0.65 16.65 -1.83
CA VAL A 166 -1.80 16.13 -2.56
C VAL A 166 -2.21 14.80 -1.95
N PHE A 167 -3.42 14.74 -1.43
CA PHE A 167 -4.11 13.50 -1.12
C PHE A 167 -4.88 13.05 -2.37
N ALA A 168 -4.64 11.83 -2.83
CA ALA A 168 -5.30 11.25 -3.98
C ALA A 168 -6.03 9.97 -3.60
N GLY A 169 -7.37 9.99 -3.69
CA GLY A 169 -8.21 8.83 -3.37
C GLY A 169 -9.59 9.19 -2.81
N ARG A 170 -10.31 8.17 -2.35
CA ARG A 170 -11.65 8.30 -1.77
C ARG A 170 -11.60 8.74 -0.32
N VAL A 171 -12.60 9.49 0.08
CA VAL A 171 -12.86 9.71 1.51
C VAL A 171 -13.55 8.46 2.07
N GLY A 172 -12.87 7.77 2.97
CA GLY A 172 -13.33 6.55 3.62
C GLY A 172 -13.93 6.80 4.99
N TRP A 173 -13.54 6.04 5.97
CA TRP A 173 -14.16 6.01 7.30
C TRP A 173 -13.21 6.49 8.41
N LEU A 174 -13.79 6.90 9.55
CA LEU A 174 -13.08 7.40 10.73
C LEU A 174 -12.17 8.61 10.44
N VAL A 175 -12.59 9.49 9.52
CA VAL A 175 -11.86 10.71 9.13
C VAL A 175 -12.71 11.97 9.16
N ALA A 176 -13.93 11.92 9.70
CA ALA A 176 -14.84 13.06 9.75
C ALA A 176 -14.20 14.27 10.46
N ASP A 177 -13.57 14.04 11.61
CA ASP A 177 -12.89 15.09 12.38
C ASP A 177 -11.72 15.70 11.61
N LEU A 178 -10.94 14.88 10.89
CA LEU A 178 -9.86 15.36 10.04
C LEU A 178 -10.38 16.21 8.88
N MET A 179 -11.46 15.76 8.21
CA MET A 179 -12.07 16.52 7.12
C MET A 179 -12.56 17.89 7.61
N GLN A 180 -13.22 17.93 8.76
CA GLN A 180 -13.64 19.18 9.38
C GLN A 180 -12.47 20.10 9.74
N GLN A 181 -11.36 19.54 10.24
CA GLN A 181 -10.14 20.31 10.53
C GLN A 181 -9.52 20.88 9.25
N LEU A 182 -9.46 20.10 8.17
CA LEU A 182 -8.95 20.55 6.88
C LEU A 182 -9.78 21.69 6.31
N GLU A 183 -11.11 21.57 6.36
CA GLU A 183 -12.05 22.61 5.91
C GLU A 183 -11.93 23.88 6.73
N ASN A 184 -11.96 23.78 8.06
CA ASN A 184 -11.81 24.93 8.96
C ASN A 184 -10.44 25.64 8.83
N ALA A 185 -9.42 24.90 8.42
CA ALA A 185 -8.08 25.46 8.14
C ALA A 185 -7.93 25.93 6.68
N GLU A 186 -9.02 25.98 5.90
CA GLU A 186 -9.00 26.30 4.46
C GLU A 186 -7.92 25.52 3.70
N TRP A 187 -7.77 24.23 4.08
CA TRP A 187 -6.76 23.34 3.50
C TRP A 187 -5.34 23.93 3.58
N LEU A 188 -5.04 24.64 4.67
CA LEU A 188 -3.82 25.41 4.91
C LEU A 188 -3.58 26.45 3.80
N GLY A 189 -4.67 27.14 3.38
CA GLY A 189 -4.64 28.11 2.29
C GLY A 189 -4.27 27.48 0.95
N GLY A 190 -4.72 26.24 0.69
CA GLY A 190 -4.45 25.51 -0.54
C GLY A 190 -3.10 24.75 -0.56
N LYS A 191 -2.37 24.69 0.56
CA LYS A 191 -1.14 23.87 0.67
C LYS A 191 -1.41 22.39 0.90
N ILE A 192 -2.67 22.02 1.13
CA ILE A 192 -3.16 20.65 1.03
C ILE A 192 -4.26 20.64 -0.04
N ARG A 193 -4.26 19.64 -0.89
CA ARG A 193 -5.30 19.44 -1.91
C ARG A 193 -5.79 18.00 -1.89
N LEU A 194 -7.07 17.79 -2.16
CA LEU A 194 -7.66 16.47 -2.31
C LEU A 194 -8.08 16.28 -3.77
N VAL A 195 -7.49 15.28 -4.43
CA VAL A 195 -7.94 14.76 -5.72
C VAL A 195 -8.81 13.53 -5.43
N ARG A 196 -10.13 13.68 -5.60
CA ARG A 196 -11.10 12.64 -5.28
C ARG A 196 -11.25 11.67 -6.43
N ASP A 197 -11.20 10.38 -6.09
CA ASP A 197 -11.45 9.28 -7.03
C ASP A 197 -10.71 9.42 -8.38
N PRO A 198 -9.38 9.66 -8.37
CA PRO A 198 -8.65 9.81 -9.63
C PRO A 198 -8.78 8.54 -10.48
N SER A 199 -8.93 8.72 -11.78
CA SER A 199 -8.80 7.63 -12.75
C SER A 199 -7.36 7.07 -12.75
N ASP A 200 -7.16 5.90 -13.34
CA ASP A 200 -5.83 5.32 -13.48
C ASP A 200 -4.86 6.24 -14.24
N GLU A 201 -5.36 6.97 -15.24
CA GLU A 201 -4.57 7.94 -16.02
C GLU A 201 -4.17 9.15 -15.17
N GLU A 202 -5.12 9.71 -14.42
CA GLU A 202 -4.86 10.82 -13.50
C GLU A 202 -3.90 10.38 -12.39
N LEU A 203 -4.09 9.17 -11.84
CA LEU A 203 -3.20 8.62 -10.83
C LEU A 203 -1.77 8.46 -11.35
N LEU A 204 -1.61 7.95 -12.57
CA LEU A 204 -0.32 7.83 -13.22
C LEU A 204 0.33 9.20 -13.47
N ALA A 205 -0.46 10.19 -13.90
CA ALA A 205 -0.01 11.57 -14.07
C ALA A 205 0.43 12.19 -12.73
N LEU A 206 -0.33 11.97 -11.67
CA LEU A 206 0.02 12.40 -10.31
C LEU A 206 1.33 11.78 -9.82
N TYR A 207 1.52 10.48 -9.99
CA TYR A 207 2.79 9.85 -9.66
C TYR A 207 3.95 10.44 -10.48
N ARG A 208 3.78 10.59 -11.79
CA ARG A 208 4.83 11.14 -12.68
C ARG A 208 5.17 12.59 -12.39
N GLY A 209 4.20 13.38 -11.94
CA GLY A 209 4.35 14.79 -11.66
C GLY A 209 4.85 15.11 -10.24
N CYS A 210 4.75 14.21 -9.28
CA CYS A 210 5.13 14.51 -7.90
C CYS A 210 6.66 14.63 -7.71
N ARG A 211 7.06 15.38 -6.70
CA ARG A 211 8.46 15.43 -6.25
C ARG A 211 8.90 14.10 -5.64
N PHE A 212 8.11 13.61 -4.70
CA PHE A 212 8.23 12.32 -4.02
C PHE A 212 6.86 11.94 -3.44
N THR A 213 6.75 10.73 -2.93
CA THR A 213 5.51 10.23 -2.31
C THR A 213 5.68 10.05 -0.80
N LEU A 214 4.54 10.06 -0.08
CA LEU A 214 4.47 9.86 1.37
C LEU A 214 3.50 8.74 1.72
N TYR A 215 3.88 7.88 2.68
CA TYR A 215 3.02 6.81 3.21
C TYR A 215 3.16 6.71 4.73
N PRO A 216 2.43 7.53 5.50
CA PRO A 216 2.51 7.59 6.96
C PRO A 216 1.68 6.53 7.66
N SER A 217 1.26 5.48 6.96
CA SER A 217 0.32 4.48 7.46
C SER A 217 0.81 3.83 8.75
N LEU A 218 -0.11 3.65 9.70
CA LEU A 218 0.14 3.02 10.98
C LEU A 218 0.20 1.48 10.86
N TYR A 219 -0.45 0.93 9.85
CA TYR A 219 -0.49 -0.52 9.61
C TYR A 219 -0.84 -0.85 8.17
N GLU A 220 -0.09 -1.76 7.54
CA GLU A 220 -0.34 -2.26 6.18
C GLU A 220 -0.08 -3.76 6.08
N GLY A 221 -0.80 -4.43 5.18
CA GLY A 221 -0.52 -5.82 4.81
C GLY A 221 0.66 -5.93 3.84
N TRP A 222 0.80 -4.97 2.92
CA TRP A 222 1.94 -4.85 2.00
C TRP A 222 2.39 -3.39 1.83
N GLY A 223 1.59 -2.57 1.16
CA GLY A 223 1.94 -1.20 0.78
C GLY A 223 2.21 -1.07 -0.72
N LEU A 224 1.26 -1.56 -1.56
CA LEU A 224 1.36 -1.45 -3.02
C LEU A 224 1.74 -0.04 -3.49
N PRO A 225 1.18 1.06 -2.95
CA PRO A 225 1.54 2.40 -3.41
C PRO A 225 3.01 2.77 -3.18
N VAL A 226 3.69 2.18 -2.19
CA VAL A 226 5.15 2.34 -2.00
C VAL A 226 5.90 1.70 -3.16
N SER A 227 5.55 0.44 -3.49
CA SER A 227 6.15 -0.28 -4.61
C SER A 227 5.85 0.39 -5.95
N GLU A 228 4.64 0.91 -6.13
CA GLU A 228 4.20 1.65 -7.33
C GLU A 228 5.00 2.94 -7.50
N SER A 229 5.18 3.71 -6.42
CA SER A 229 6.00 4.91 -6.43
C SER A 229 7.42 4.62 -6.94
N LEU A 230 8.07 3.62 -6.34
CA LEU A 230 9.43 3.22 -6.72
C LEU A 230 9.49 2.68 -8.16
N ALA A 231 8.49 1.90 -8.59
CA ALA A 231 8.38 1.38 -9.96
C ALA A 231 8.27 2.49 -11.00
N LEU A 232 7.65 3.63 -10.63
CA LEU A 232 7.55 4.83 -11.46
C LEU A 232 8.75 5.78 -11.31
N GLY A 233 9.82 5.34 -10.66
CA GLY A 233 11.04 6.11 -10.45
C GLY A 233 10.86 7.27 -9.47
N ARG A 234 9.83 7.22 -8.60
CA ARG A 234 9.57 8.29 -7.62
C ARG A 234 10.10 7.90 -6.24
N PRO A 235 10.94 8.74 -5.63
CA PRO A 235 11.36 8.55 -4.25
C PRO A 235 10.16 8.46 -3.32
N CYS A 236 10.27 7.64 -2.27
CA CYS A 236 9.18 7.39 -1.34
C CYS A 236 9.67 7.53 0.10
N ILE A 237 8.96 8.31 0.90
CA ILE A 237 9.13 8.35 2.36
C ILE A 237 7.93 7.63 2.97
N ALA A 238 8.16 6.61 3.76
CA ALA A 238 7.12 5.78 4.35
C ALA A 238 7.30 5.65 5.87
N SER A 239 6.26 5.22 6.57
CA SER A 239 6.42 4.81 7.95
C SER A 239 7.26 3.53 8.04
N ASN A 240 7.92 3.34 9.18
CA ASN A 240 8.72 2.15 9.48
C ASN A 240 7.87 0.96 9.99
N ARG A 241 6.53 1.01 9.83
CA ARG A 241 5.61 0.02 10.42
C ARG A 241 5.29 -1.12 9.47
N THR A 242 5.11 -2.28 10.08
CA THR A 242 4.62 -3.53 9.45
C THR A 242 5.37 -3.91 8.16
N SER A 243 4.67 -3.97 7.03
CA SER A 243 5.19 -4.40 5.74
C SER A 243 5.81 -3.28 4.89
N LEU A 244 5.67 -2.00 5.28
CA LEU A 244 6.19 -0.89 4.47
C LEU A 244 7.71 -0.96 4.23
N PRO A 245 8.55 -1.36 5.24
CA PRO A 245 9.97 -1.61 4.98
C PRO A 245 10.24 -2.78 4.03
N GLU A 246 9.33 -3.76 3.93
CA GLU A 246 9.46 -4.85 2.95
C GLU A 246 9.15 -4.34 1.53
N ALA A 247 8.11 -3.50 1.39
CA ALA A 247 7.69 -2.95 0.11
C ALA A 247 8.68 -1.91 -0.46
N GLY A 248 9.28 -1.08 0.40
CA GLY A 248 10.19 0.00 -0.02
C GLY A 248 11.68 -0.38 -0.01
N GLY A 249 12.05 -1.38 0.79
CA GLY A 249 13.44 -1.84 0.91
C GLY A 249 14.42 -0.71 1.24
N ALA A 250 15.61 -0.78 0.67
CA ALA A 250 16.67 0.22 0.84
C ALA A 250 16.48 1.47 -0.06
N LEU A 251 15.47 1.47 -0.93
CA LEU A 251 15.19 2.56 -1.86
C LEU A 251 14.24 3.61 -1.30
N ALA A 252 13.46 3.26 -0.25
CA ALA A 252 12.64 4.22 0.49
C ALA A 252 13.39 4.80 1.70
N ARG A 253 12.92 5.93 2.20
CA ARG A 253 13.29 6.48 3.51
C ARG A 253 12.16 6.26 4.49
N TYR A 254 12.47 6.19 5.78
CA TYR A 254 11.50 5.81 6.79
C TYR A 254 11.50 6.76 7.98
N PHE A 255 10.32 6.89 8.61
CA PHE A 255 10.14 7.60 9.88
C PHE A 255 9.19 6.82 10.79
N ASP A 256 9.19 7.15 12.08
CA ASP A 256 8.22 6.64 13.04
C ASP A 256 6.88 7.42 12.90
N PRO A 257 5.77 6.77 12.52
CA PRO A 257 4.49 7.45 12.32
C PRO A 257 3.83 7.93 13.64
N ASP A 258 4.34 7.51 14.78
CA ASP A 258 3.89 7.98 16.10
C ASP A 258 4.73 9.16 16.59
N ASP A 259 5.83 9.50 15.90
CA ASP A 259 6.71 10.62 16.21
C ASP A 259 6.59 11.75 15.17
N LEU A 260 5.96 12.87 15.58
CA LEU A 260 5.80 14.05 14.72
C LEU A 260 7.15 14.72 14.40
N ASP A 261 8.09 14.72 15.34
CA ASP A 261 9.38 15.35 15.16
C ASP A 261 10.22 14.59 14.14
N ASP A 262 10.26 13.27 14.23
CA ASP A 262 10.94 12.39 13.27
C ASP A 262 10.32 12.50 11.86
N ALA A 263 8.99 12.49 11.77
CA ALA A 263 8.28 12.68 10.50
C ALA A 263 8.59 14.05 9.88
N CYS A 264 8.54 15.14 10.68
CA CYS A 264 8.88 16.48 10.23
C CYS A 264 10.34 16.58 9.77
N ALA A 265 11.29 16.08 10.56
CA ALA A 265 12.71 16.14 10.25
C ALA A 265 13.02 15.38 8.95
N THR A 266 12.49 14.16 8.81
CA THR A 266 12.71 13.32 7.63
C THR A 266 12.14 13.96 6.35
N ILE A 267 10.92 14.50 6.41
CA ILE A 267 10.26 15.13 5.25
C ILE A 267 10.95 16.46 4.90
N ARG A 268 11.23 17.28 5.90
CA ARG A 268 11.90 18.56 5.73
C ARG A 268 13.27 18.42 5.07
N ALA A 269 14.08 17.48 5.53
CA ALA A 269 15.41 17.23 4.96
C ALA A 269 15.37 16.95 3.45
N VAL A 270 14.29 16.30 2.96
CA VAL A 270 14.11 16.04 1.51
C VAL A 270 13.61 17.29 0.78
N ILE A 271 12.79 18.10 1.42
CA ILE A 271 12.29 19.36 0.82
C ILE A 271 13.43 20.37 0.65
N GLU A 272 14.32 20.46 1.63
CA GLU A 272 15.45 21.42 1.68
C GLU A 272 16.66 20.98 0.85
N ASP A 273 16.69 19.74 0.35
CA ASP A 273 17.80 19.19 -0.45
C ASP A 273 17.32 18.74 -1.85
N PRO A 274 17.11 19.68 -2.79
CA PRO A 274 16.67 19.34 -4.15
C PRO A 274 17.68 18.51 -4.93
N GLU A 275 18.98 18.71 -4.72
CA GLU A 275 20.05 17.95 -5.39
C GLU A 275 20.09 16.51 -4.89
N GLY A 276 20.02 16.31 -3.58
CA GLY A 276 19.91 14.99 -2.99
C GLY A 276 18.63 14.26 -3.36
N LEU A 277 17.51 14.98 -3.55
CA LEU A 277 16.26 14.40 -4.06
C LEU A 277 16.42 13.88 -5.49
N GLU A 278 17.08 14.64 -6.37
CA GLU A 278 17.32 14.21 -7.75
C GLU A 278 18.26 13.01 -7.80
N ALA A 279 19.36 13.03 -7.06
CA ALA A 279 20.27 11.89 -6.92
C ALA A 279 19.54 10.64 -6.38
N TRP A 280 18.60 10.83 -5.45
CA TRP A 280 17.76 9.72 -4.96
C TRP A 280 16.80 9.21 -6.03
N ARG A 281 16.20 10.07 -6.84
CA ARG A 281 15.35 9.71 -7.98
C ARG A 281 16.12 8.87 -9.01
N GLU A 282 17.32 9.31 -9.37
CA GLU A 282 18.19 8.55 -10.27
C GLU A 282 18.56 7.18 -9.71
N ARG A 283 18.85 7.12 -8.40
CA ARG A 283 19.13 5.87 -7.72
C ARG A 283 17.93 4.92 -7.78
N VAL A 284 16.71 5.40 -7.48
CA VAL A 284 15.47 4.61 -7.57
C VAL A 284 15.29 4.07 -8.99
N ALA A 285 15.42 4.94 -10.01
CA ALA A 285 15.25 4.54 -11.40
C ALA A 285 16.28 3.49 -11.85
N ARG A 286 17.50 3.55 -11.32
CA ARG A 286 18.58 2.60 -11.67
C ARG A 286 18.47 1.27 -10.91
N GLU A 287 18.09 1.31 -9.63
CA GLU A 287 18.24 0.17 -8.71
C GLU A 287 16.93 -0.57 -8.45
N PHE A 288 15.78 0.07 -8.66
CA PHE A 288 14.50 -0.60 -8.46
C PHE A 288 14.36 -1.81 -9.41
N ARG A 289 13.91 -2.93 -8.87
CA ARG A 289 13.62 -4.14 -9.63
C ARG A 289 12.14 -4.47 -9.51
N HIS A 290 11.50 -4.46 -10.65
CA HIS A 290 10.11 -4.86 -10.77
C HIS A 290 9.96 -6.34 -10.41
N VAL A 291 8.99 -6.65 -9.55
CA VAL A 291 8.59 -8.02 -9.23
C VAL A 291 7.35 -8.34 -10.07
N PRO A 292 7.45 -9.24 -11.07
CA PRO A 292 6.28 -9.65 -11.84
C PRO A 292 5.28 -10.42 -10.97
N TRP A 293 4.00 -10.27 -11.24
CA TRP A 293 2.96 -11.07 -10.59
C TRP A 293 3.12 -12.58 -10.84
N SER A 294 3.74 -12.96 -11.97
CA SER A 294 4.11 -14.34 -12.28
C SER A 294 5.05 -14.95 -11.25
N ASP A 295 5.94 -14.15 -10.66
CA ASP A 295 6.90 -14.64 -9.66
C ASP A 295 6.16 -14.95 -8.35
N SER A 296 5.24 -14.07 -7.92
CA SER A 296 4.36 -14.33 -6.78
C SER A 296 3.52 -15.60 -6.99
N ALA A 297 2.92 -15.76 -8.18
CA ALA A 297 2.17 -16.95 -8.54
C ALA A 297 3.06 -18.20 -8.61
N GLY A 298 4.29 -18.07 -9.11
CA GLY A 298 5.30 -19.13 -9.18
C GLY A 298 5.68 -19.68 -7.81
N ILE A 299 5.82 -18.80 -6.82
CA ILE A 299 6.10 -19.19 -5.43
C ILE A 299 4.96 -20.05 -4.87
N ILE A 300 3.71 -19.60 -5.07
CA ILE A 300 2.50 -20.34 -4.62
C ILE A 300 2.45 -21.71 -5.31
N ARG A 301 2.55 -21.74 -6.63
CA ARG A 301 2.51 -22.98 -7.41
C ARG A 301 3.58 -23.96 -6.95
N SER A 302 4.84 -23.51 -6.86
CA SER A 302 5.95 -24.38 -6.45
C SER A 302 5.78 -24.94 -5.02
N ALA A 303 5.13 -24.22 -4.13
CA ALA A 303 4.82 -24.70 -2.79
C ALA A 303 3.73 -25.77 -2.84
N MET A 304 2.70 -25.61 -3.69
CA MET A 304 1.64 -26.60 -3.86
C MET A 304 2.17 -27.87 -4.55
N ASP A 305 3.01 -27.75 -5.58
CA ASP A 305 3.66 -28.89 -6.26
C ASP A 305 4.48 -29.74 -5.27
N ARG A 306 5.16 -29.11 -4.30
CA ARG A 306 5.89 -29.84 -3.24
C ARG A 306 4.96 -30.60 -2.31
N LEU A 307 3.80 -30.01 -1.96
CA LEU A 307 2.81 -30.68 -1.13
C LEU A 307 2.27 -31.95 -1.80
N ASP A 308 2.02 -31.88 -3.10
CA ASP A 308 1.54 -33.05 -3.86
C ASP A 308 2.61 -34.15 -3.96
N ALA A 309 3.89 -33.74 -4.13
CA ALA A 309 5.00 -34.71 -4.18
C ALA A 309 5.26 -35.40 -2.82
N GLU A 310 5.06 -34.72 -1.69
CA GLU A 310 5.21 -35.31 -0.35
C GLU A 310 4.19 -36.42 -0.05
N GLU A 311 2.98 -36.37 -0.62
CA GLU A 311 1.99 -37.43 -0.48
C GLU A 311 2.17 -38.59 -1.47
N ALA A 312 2.72 -38.29 -2.65
CA ALA A 312 2.92 -39.33 -3.67
C ALA A 312 3.91 -40.42 -3.22
N GLY A 313 4.70 -40.14 -2.13
CA GLY A 313 5.69 -41.08 -1.59
C GLY A 313 6.82 -41.41 -2.58
N PRO A 314 7.95 -41.97 -2.13
CA PRO A 314 8.95 -42.48 -3.04
C PRO A 314 8.48 -43.72 -3.78
#